data_ae2c93414bef4ecaf3d29d2e6dc4a639
#
_entry.id   ae2c93414bef4ecaf3d29d2e6dc4a639
#
_cell.length_a   1.000
_cell.length_b   1.000
_cell.length_c   1.000
_cell.angle_alpha   90.00
_cell.angle_beta   90.00
_cell.angle_gamma   90.00
#
_symmetry.space_group_name_H-M   'P 1'
#
loop_
_entity.id
_entity.type
_entity.pdbx_description
1 polymer ?
#
loop_
_entity_poly.entity_id
_entity_poly.type
_entity_poly.pdbx_seq_one_letter_code
_entity_poly.pdbx_strand_id
1 'polypeptide(L)'
;VVYDAAVKAGAPKHCVQWITQPSMEATNALMNHEGIATILATGGNAMVKAAYSCGKPALGVGAGNVPAYIEKTADVPQAVHDIVMSKSFDNGMVCASEQAAIIDEAIYDQTIAEFKSYHTYLVTPEEKALLEEFCFGAKANSKNCSEAKLNSDIVGRSASWIAEQAGFTVPEGTNILAEEVSEGGPNAVSYTHLTLPT
;
A
#
# COMPACT_ATOMS: atom_id res chain seq x y z
N VAL A 1 -4.51 9.15 -24.56
CA VAL A 1 -4.81 10.46 -23.93
C VAL A 1 -3.53 11.26 -23.74
N VAL A 2 -2.54 10.81 -22.90
CA VAL A 2 -1.29 11.57 -22.65
C VAL A 2 -0.50 11.80 -23.93
N TYR A 3 -0.30 10.76 -24.73
CA TYR A 3 0.39 10.85 -26.03
C TYR A 3 -0.27 11.87 -26.97
N ASP A 4 -1.59 11.81 -27.12
CA ASP A 4 -2.33 12.71 -28.02
C ASP A 4 -2.25 14.15 -27.55
N ALA A 5 -2.34 14.40 -26.25
CA ALA A 5 -2.17 15.71 -25.65
C ALA A 5 -0.76 16.27 -25.88
N ALA A 6 0.26 15.44 -25.69
CA ALA A 6 1.65 15.83 -25.92
C ALA A 6 1.92 16.20 -27.39
N VAL A 7 1.48 15.37 -28.34
CA VAL A 7 1.62 15.64 -29.78
C VAL A 7 0.85 16.89 -30.19
N LYS A 8 -0.36 17.09 -29.66
CA LYS A 8 -1.16 18.31 -29.91
C LYS A 8 -0.45 19.58 -29.39
N ALA A 9 0.30 19.45 -28.32
CA ALA A 9 1.11 20.53 -27.75
C ALA A 9 2.46 20.74 -28.47
N GLY A 10 2.74 19.99 -29.54
CA GLY A 10 3.97 20.13 -30.35
C GLY A 10 5.07 19.14 -30.03
N ALA A 11 4.84 18.14 -29.19
CA ALA A 11 5.83 17.09 -28.95
C ALA A 11 6.03 16.20 -30.19
N PRO A 12 7.22 15.64 -30.40
CA PRO A 12 7.47 14.75 -31.54
C PRO A 12 6.64 13.47 -31.44
N LYS A 13 6.35 12.87 -32.58
CA LYS A 13 5.69 11.56 -32.63
C LYS A 13 6.56 10.52 -31.88
N HIS A 14 5.87 9.58 -31.23
CA HIS A 14 6.50 8.52 -30.44
C HIS A 14 7.21 9.00 -29.16
N CYS A 15 6.91 10.22 -28.67
CA CYS A 15 7.45 10.73 -27.40
C CYS A 15 6.97 9.97 -26.16
N VAL A 16 5.81 9.27 -26.26
CA VAL A 16 5.27 8.38 -25.23
C VAL A 16 4.98 7.04 -25.88
N GLN A 17 5.53 5.98 -25.33
CA GLN A 17 5.36 4.61 -25.82
C GLN A 17 5.13 3.66 -24.66
N TRP A 18 4.58 2.50 -24.93
CA TRP A 18 4.37 1.43 -23.94
C TRP A 18 4.53 0.06 -24.58
N ILE A 19 4.85 -0.94 -23.74
CA ILE A 19 4.90 -2.34 -24.17
C ILE A 19 3.45 -2.84 -24.27
N THR A 20 3.05 -3.30 -25.46
CA THR A 20 1.67 -3.78 -25.71
C THR A 20 1.42 -5.18 -25.18
N GLN A 21 2.48 -6.00 -25.06
CA GLN A 21 2.45 -7.34 -24.48
C GLN A 21 3.44 -7.42 -23.33
N PRO A 22 3.00 -7.07 -22.09
CA PRO A 22 3.88 -7.05 -20.93
C PRO A 22 4.34 -8.45 -20.59
N SER A 23 5.65 -8.63 -20.39
CA SER A 23 6.28 -9.85 -19.90
C SER A 23 7.58 -9.53 -19.20
N MET A 24 8.10 -10.46 -18.42
CA MET A 24 9.41 -10.30 -17.78
C MET A 24 10.53 -10.21 -18.82
N GLU A 25 10.42 -10.94 -19.93
CA GLU A 25 11.37 -10.89 -21.04
C GLU A 25 11.37 -9.50 -21.69
N ALA A 26 10.18 -8.95 -21.99
CA ALA A 26 10.07 -7.62 -22.58
C ALA A 26 10.62 -6.54 -21.65
N THR A 27 10.35 -6.63 -20.35
CA THR A 27 10.87 -5.72 -19.34
C THR A 27 12.40 -5.78 -19.28
N ASN A 28 12.99 -6.98 -19.24
CA ASN A 28 14.43 -7.16 -19.21
C ASN A 28 15.09 -6.70 -20.52
N ALA A 29 14.49 -6.99 -21.67
CA ALA A 29 14.97 -6.52 -22.97
C ALA A 29 14.99 -4.99 -23.03
N LEU A 30 13.92 -4.33 -22.54
CA LEU A 30 13.84 -2.88 -22.51
C LEU A 30 14.90 -2.29 -21.58
N MET A 31 15.04 -2.80 -20.34
CA MET A 31 16.05 -2.30 -19.39
C MET A 31 17.48 -2.40 -19.92
N ASN A 32 17.78 -3.44 -20.69
CA ASN A 32 19.12 -3.67 -21.25
C ASN A 32 19.33 -3.07 -22.64
N HIS A 33 18.27 -2.55 -23.28
CA HIS A 33 18.36 -2.05 -24.65
C HIS A 33 19.26 -0.80 -24.73
N GLU A 34 20.17 -0.76 -25.71
CA GLU A 34 21.16 0.31 -25.89
C GLU A 34 20.54 1.70 -26.02
N GLY A 35 19.36 1.80 -26.61
CA GLY A 35 18.62 3.06 -26.77
C GLY A 35 18.03 3.62 -25.48
N ILE A 36 18.11 2.91 -24.35
CA ILE A 36 17.63 3.40 -23.05
C ILE A 36 18.77 4.09 -22.32
N ALA A 37 18.61 5.37 -22.08
CA ALA A 37 19.62 6.20 -21.42
C ALA A 37 19.48 6.17 -19.88
N THR A 38 18.25 6.10 -19.36
CA THR A 38 17.97 6.14 -17.92
C THR A 38 16.74 5.30 -17.61
N ILE A 39 16.72 4.66 -16.46
CA ILE A 39 15.59 3.86 -15.96
C ILE A 39 14.99 4.53 -14.72
N LEU A 40 13.69 4.74 -14.75
CA LEU A 40 12.89 5.08 -13.56
C LEU A 40 12.06 3.85 -13.19
N ALA A 41 12.46 3.14 -12.15
CA ALA A 41 11.82 1.89 -11.72
C ALA A 41 11.03 2.10 -10.44
N THR A 42 9.72 1.87 -10.51
CA THR A 42 8.85 1.82 -9.32
C THR A 42 8.24 0.43 -9.25
N GLY A 43 8.41 -0.26 -8.12
CA GLY A 43 7.88 -1.61 -7.95
C GLY A 43 8.51 -2.36 -6.79
N GLY A 44 8.34 -3.68 -6.78
CA GLY A 44 8.93 -4.54 -5.74
C GLY A 44 10.47 -4.54 -5.77
N ASN A 45 11.08 -4.95 -4.65
CA ASN A 45 12.53 -4.95 -4.48
C ASN A 45 13.29 -5.71 -5.58
N ALA A 46 12.71 -6.77 -6.13
CA ALA A 46 13.30 -7.53 -7.24
C ALA A 46 13.42 -6.69 -8.53
N MET A 47 12.38 -5.91 -8.85
CA MET A 47 12.38 -5.00 -10.00
C MET A 47 13.44 -3.90 -9.85
N VAL A 48 13.49 -3.27 -8.68
CA VAL A 48 14.47 -2.22 -8.37
C VAL A 48 15.89 -2.77 -8.44
N LYS A 49 16.12 -3.96 -7.88
CA LYS A 49 17.42 -4.63 -7.97
C LYS A 49 17.82 -4.93 -9.40
N ALA A 50 16.88 -5.41 -10.24
CA ALA A 50 17.13 -5.64 -11.66
C ALA A 50 17.50 -4.35 -12.39
N ALA A 51 16.79 -3.25 -12.14
CA ALA A 51 17.08 -1.94 -12.73
C ALA A 51 18.48 -1.44 -12.38
N TYR A 52 18.89 -1.54 -11.11
CA TYR A 52 20.26 -1.16 -10.71
C TYR A 52 21.34 -2.10 -11.25
N SER A 53 21.00 -3.35 -11.56
CA SER A 53 21.95 -4.36 -12.04
C SER A 53 22.18 -4.34 -13.55
N CYS A 54 21.40 -3.57 -14.34
CA CYS A 54 21.52 -3.53 -15.80
C CYS A 54 22.68 -2.65 -16.31
N GLY A 55 23.46 -2.01 -15.41
CA GLY A 55 24.61 -1.19 -15.78
C GLY A 55 24.30 0.19 -16.37
N LYS A 56 23.06 0.65 -16.22
CA LYS A 56 22.59 1.97 -16.68
C LYS A 56 22.24 2.87 -15.49
N PRO A 57 22.25 4.21 -15.69
CA PRO A 57 21.67 5.11 -14.70
C PRO A 57 20.23 4.71 -14.37
N ALA A 58 19.95 4.46 -13.09
CA ALA A 58 18.63 4.06 -12.64
C ALA A 58 18.25 4.80 -11.36
N LEU A 59 16.98 5.20 -11.29
CA LEU A 59 16.31 5.71 -10.07
C LEU A 59 15.26 4.69 -9.69
N GLY A 60 15.49 3.99 -8.58
CA GLY A 60 14.63 2.90 -8.11
C GLY A 60 13.88 3.28 -6.84
N VAL A 61 12.56 3.04 -6.85
CA VAL A 61 11.69 3.17 -5.68
C VAL A 61 11.11 1.79 -5.39
N GLY A 62 11.51 1.22 -4.27
CA GLY A 62 11.02 -0.09 -3.79
C GLY A 62 9.73 0.01 -2.99
N ALA A 63 9.40 -1.08 -2.30
CA ALA A 63 8.28 -1.11 -1.36
C ALA A 63 8.51 -0.09 -0.24
N GLY A 64 7.52 0.74 0.01
CA GLY A 64 7.50 1.72 1.09
C GLY A 64 6.53 1.33 2.20
N ASN A 65 6.71 1.92 3.35
CA ASN A 65 5.75 1.98 4.43
C ASN A 65 5.58 3.47 4.79
N VAL A 66 4.35 3.93 4.85
CA VAL A 66 4.03 5.34 5.13
C VAL A 66 3.41 5.44 6.52
N PRO A 67 4.21 5.72 7.57
CA PRO A 67 3.68 6.03 8.89
C PRO A 67 3.21 7.48 8.94
N ALA A 68 2.01 7.72 9.49
CA ALA A 68 1.50 9.03 9.82
C ALA A 68 1.53 9.22 11.34
N TYR A 69 2.24 10.23 11.85
CA TYR A 69 2.26 10.55 13.27
C TYR A 69 1.25 11.65 13.58
N ILE A 70 0.30 11.35 14.46
CA ILE A 70 -0.71 12.30 14.95
C ILE A 70 -0.25 12.78 16.33
N GLU A 71 0.36 13.95 16.37
CA GLU A 71 0.89 14.58 17.58
C GLU A 71 -0.26 15.23 18.38
N LYS A 72 -0.13 15.31 19.69
CA LYS A 72 -1.17 15.79 20.63
C LYS A 72 -1.77 17.16 20.33
N THR A 73 -1.07 18.02 19.57
CA THR A 73 -1.58 19.33 19.16
C THR A 73 -2.25 19.33 17.79
N ALA A 74 -2.36 18.18 17.14
CA ALA A 74 -2.98 18.06 15.84
C ALA A 74 -4.50 18.37 15.90
N ASP A 75 -5.03 18.86 14.78
CA ASP A 75 -6.48 18.85 14.55
C ASP A 75 -6.89 17.41 14.22
N VAL A 76 -7.34 16.68 15.25
CA VAL A 76 -7.64 15.24 15.14
C VAL A 76 -8.69 14.95 14.06
N PRO A 77 -9.83 15.66 13.98
CA PRO A 77 -10.80 15.43 12.91
C PRO A 77 -10.20 15.59 11.51
N GLN A 78 -9.42 16.63 11.28
CA GLN A 78 -8.79 16.84 9.97
C GLN A 78 -7.74 15.79 9.66
N ALA A 79 -6.88 15.44 10.62
CA ALA A 79 -5.83 14.44 10.44
C ALA A 79 -6.42 13.06 10.10
N VAL A 80 -7.46 12.65 10.82
CA VAL A 80 -8.13 11.37 10.56
C VAL A 80 -8.84 11.38 9.22
N HIS A 81 -9.56 12.47 8.89
CA HIS A 81 -10.18 12.65 7.58
C HIS A 81 -9.17 12.43 6.45
N ASP A 82 -8.02 13.10 6.50
CA ASP A 82 -7.01 13.05 5.46
C ASP A 82 -6.40 11.65 5.32
N ILE A 83 -6.11 10.98 6.44
CA ILE A 83 -5.62 9.59 6.46
C ILE A 83 -6.65 8.64 5.85
N VAL A 84 -7.92 8.74 6.25
CA VAL A 84 -8.97 7.86 5.74
C VAL A 84 -9.22 8.08 4.25
N MET A 85 -9.27 9.33 3.81
CA MET A 85 -9.43 9.66 2.38
C MET A 85 -8.26 9.15 1.54
N SER A 86 -7.02 9.33 2.03
CA SER A 86 -5.82 8.82 1.37
C SER A 86 -5.81 7.29 1.32
N LYS A 87 -6.08 6.63 2.47
CA LYS A 87 -5.99 5.17 2.58
C LYS A 87 -7.12 4.43 1.86
N SER A 88 -8.34 4.97 1.85
CA SER A 88 -9.47 4.35 1.16
C SER A 88 -9.48 4.58 -0.35
N PHE A 89 -8.73 5.57 -0.83
CA PHE A 89 -8.60 5.84 -2.25
C PHE A 89 -8.08 4.61 -3.00
N ASP A 90 -8.80 4.23 -4.07
CA ASP A 90 -8.47 3.07 -4.91
C ASP A 90 -8.27 1.76 -4.10
N ASN A 91 -9.07 1.58 -3.03
CA ASN A 91 -8.96 0.46 -2.08
C ASN A 91 -7.53 0.25 -1.54
N GLY A 92 -6.83 1.33 -1.23
CA GLY A 92 -5.50 1.30 -0.62
C GLY A 92 -4.37 0.88 -1.57
N MET A 93 -4.59 0.87 -2.88
CA MET A 93 -3.56 0.48 -3.85
C MET A 93 -2.45 1.52 -4.02
N VAL A 94 -2.72 2.77 -3.69
CA VAL A 94 -1.71 3.84 -3.83
C VAL A 94 -0.58 3.62 -2.83
N CYS A 95 0.64 3.46 -3.32
CA CYS A 95 1.83 3.21 -2.51
C CYS A 95 2.20 4.35 -1.55
N ALA A 96 1.68 5.56 -1.79
CA ALA A 96 1.86 6.73 -0.94
C ALA A 96 0.78 6.88 0.14
N SER A 97 -0.25 6.00 0.17
CA SER A 97 -1.28 6.03 1.22
C SER A 97 -0.70 5.53 2.54
N GLU A 98 -1.21 6.06 3.63
CA GLU A 98 -0.76 5.73 4.99
C GLU A 98 -1.03 4.26 5.30
N GLN A 99 -0.03 3.59 5.88
CA GLN A 99 -0.11 2.17 6.27
C GLN A 99 -0.09 1.99 7.78
N ALA A 100 0.36 3.00 8.50
CA ALA A 100 0.33 3.01 9.95
C ALA A 100 0.00 4.43 10.46
N ALA A 101 -0.89 4.54 11.44
CA ALA A 101 -1.10 5.75 12.21
C ALA A 101 -0.45 5.57 13.58
N ILE A 102 0.52 6.44 13.91
CA ILE A 102 1.18 6.51 15.21
C ILE A 102 0.50 7.64 15.97
N ILE A 103 -0.15 7.33 17.07
CA ILE A 103 -1.02 8.28 17.78
C ILE A 103 -0.41 8.60 19.13
N ASP A 104 -0.30 9.89 19.46
CA ASP A 104 0.09 10.33 20.81
C ASP A 104 -0.94 9.84 21.84
N GLU A 105 -0.48 9.26 22.94
CA GLU A 105 -1.31 8.68 23.99
C GLU A 105 -2.37 9.66 24.52
N ALA A 106 -2.03 10.94 24.59
CA ALA A 106 -2.93 11.97 25.12
C ALA A 106 -4.21 12.18 24.29
N ILE A 107 -4.18 11.82 23.00
CA ILE A 107 -5.31 11.99 22.07
C ILE A 107 -5.80 10.64 21.51
N TYR A 108 -5.32 9.54 22.04
CA TYR A 108 -5.59 8.21 21.49
C TYR A 108 -7.09 7.91 21.40
N ASP A 109 -7.82 8.00 22.50
CA ASP A 109 -9.26 7.68 22.55
C ASP A 109 -10.07 8.56 21.59
N GLN A 110 -9.74 9.86 21.52
CA GLN A 110 -10.37 10.79 20.60
C GLN A 110 -10.11 10.40 19.16
N THR A 111 -8.88 10.05 18.83
CA THR A 111 -8.47 9.67 17.47
C THR A 111 -9.13 8.37 17.03
N ILE A 112 -9.21 7.38 17.92
CA ILE A 112 -9.89 6.11 17.64
C ILE A 112 -11.40 6.33 17.42
N ALA A 113 -12.04 7.18 18.22
CA ALA A 113 -13.45 7.52 18.03
C ALA A 113 -13.68 8.18 16.67
N GLU A 114 -12.76 9.07 16.26
CA GLU A 114 -12.83 9.74 14.97
C GLU A 114 -12.63 8.76 13.80
N PHE A 115 -11.66 7.84 13.85
CA PHE A 115 -11.50 6.78 12.85
C PHE A 115 -12.78 5.95 12.69
N LYS A 116 -13.44 5.58 13.78
CA LYS A 116 -14.72 4.85 13.74
C LYS A 116 -15.83 5.65 13.07
N SER A 117 -15.86 6.98 13.25
CA SER A 117 -16.85 7.86 12.61
C SER A 117 -16.73 7.88 11.09
N TYR A 118 -15.52 7.63 10.56
CA TYR A 118 -15.22 7.48 9.14
C TYR A 118 -15.26 6.02 8.65
N HIS A 119 -16.02 5.16 9.33
CA HIS A 119 -16.20 3.75 8.93
C HIS A 119 -14.92 2.91 8.89
N THR A 120 -13.93 3.26 9.72
CA THR A 120 -12.80 2.37 10.00
C THR A 120 -13.24 1.33 11.01
N TYR A 121 -13.06 0.06 10.67
CA TYR A 121 -13.36 -1.07 11.52
C TYR A 121 -12.09 -1.56 12.22
N LEU A 122 -12.08 -1.48 13.55
CA LEU A 122 -11.00 -2.04 14.37
C LEU A 122 -11.27 -3.53 14.59
N VAL A 123 -10.40 -4.37 14.06
CA VAL A 123 -10.54 -5.82 14.17
C VAL A 123 -10.26 -6.29 15.60
N THR A 124 -11.03 -7.27 16.05
CA THR A 124 -10.77 -7.96 17.34
C THR A 124 -9.51 -8.83 17.22
N PRO A 125 -8.92 -9.28 18.35
CA PRO A 125 -7.76 -10.18 18.32
C PRO A 125 -8.01 -11.49 17.53
N GLU A 126 -9.24 -12.01 17.58
CA GLU A 126 -9.63 -13.20 16.84
C GLU A 126 -9.72 -12.93 15.34
N GLU A 127 -10.34 -11.82 14.95
CA GLU A 127 -10.46 -11.38 13.56
C GLU A 127 -9.10 -11.01 12.98
N LYS A 128 -8.21 -10.40 13.79
CA LYS A 128 -6.83 -10.13 13.41
C LYS A 128 -6.11 -11.40 12.99
N ALA A 129 -6.22 -12.48 13.78
CA ALA A 129 -5.59 -13.75 13.44
C ALA A 129 -6.08 -14.32 12.11
N LEU A 130 -7.40 -14.24 11.85
CA LEU A 130 -8.02 -14.66 10.59
C LEU A 130 -7.53 -13.78 9.42
N LEU A 131 -7.48 -12.48 9.63
CA LEU A 131 -7.04 -11.51 8.63
C LEU A 131 -5.57 -11.73 8.26
N GLU A 132 -4.69 -11.89 9.24
CA GLU A 132 -3.26 -12.16 9.04
C GLU A 132 -3.04 -13.48 8.29
N GLU A 133 -3.77 -14.54 8.68
CA GLU A 133 -3.68 -15.84 7.99
C GLU A 133 -4.13 -15.73 6.52
N PHE A 134 -5.23 -15.06 6.25
CA PHE A 134 -5.74 -14.85 4.90
C PHE A 134 -4.80 -13.98 4.06
N CYS A 135 -4.30 -12.88 4.62
CA CYS A 135 -3.48 -11.91 3.90
C CYS A 135 -2.03 -12.39 3.67
N PHE A 136 -1.45 -13.14 4.63
CA PHE A 136 -0.01 -13.45 4.61
C PHE A 136 0.29 -14.95 4.74
N GLY A 137 -0.73 -15.80 4.96
CA GLY A 137 -0.60 -17.23 5.20
C GLY A 137 -0.23 -17.57 6.65
N ALA A 138 -0.35 -18.86 7.00
CA ALA A 138 -0.17 -19.36 8.37
C ALA A 138 1.20 -19.04 9.02
N LYS A 139 2.18 -18.59 8.24
CA LYS A 139 3.52 -18.23 8.71
C LYS A 139 3.62 -16.78 9.22
N ALA A 140 2.61 -15.94 9.00
CA ALA A 140 2.62 -14.54 9.42
C ALA A 140 2.74 -14.40 10.94
N ASN A 141 2.14 -15.32 11.69
CA ASN A 141 2.22 -15.39 13.16
C ASN A 141 3.53 -15.99 13.71
N SER A 142 4.46 -16.39 12.85
CA SER A 142 5.74 -16.90 13.28
C SER A 142 6.75 -15.75 13.46
N LYS A 143 7.67 -15.89 14.42
CA LYS A 143 8.77 -14.93 14.66
C LYS A 143 9.68 -14.70 13.43
N ASN A 144 9.45 -15.40 12.34
CA ASN A 144 10.16 -15.29 11.05
C ASN A 144 9.23 -14.76 9.95
N CYS A 145 8.89 -13.47 10.04
CA CYS A 145 8.06 -12.77 9.04
C CYS A 145 8.69 -12.69 7.63
N SER A 146 9.98 -13.02 7.49
CA SER A 146 10.69 -13.01 6.20
C SER A 146 10.16 -14.03 5.17
N GLU A 147 9.33 -14.98 5.60
CA GLU A 147 8.70 -15.98 4.74
C GLU A 147 7.22 -15.73 4.46
N ALA A 148 6.62 -14.72 5.07
CA ALA A 148 5.24 -14.35 4.81
C ALA A 148 5.11 -13.84 3.36
N LYS A 149 4.13 -14.35 2.65
CA LYS A 149 3.86 -13.96 1.26
C LYS A 149 2.49 -13.33 1.18
N LEU A 150 2.45 -12.08 0.75
CA LEU A 150 1.20 -11.37 0.53
C LEU A 150 0.29 -12.16 -0.45
N ASN A 151 -0.96 -12.36 -0.05
CA ASN A 151 -1.99 -12.89 -0.93
C ASN A 151 -2.33 -11.85 -2.00
N SER A 152 -2.01 -12.14 -3.26
CA SER A 152 -2.24 -11.21 -4.37
C SER A 152 -3.72 -10.90 -4.62
N ASP A 153 -4.63 -11.77 -4.16
CA ASP A 153 -6.06 -11.64 -4.41
C ASP A 153 -6.71 -10.49 -3.63
N ILE A 154 -6.05 -10.01 -2.56
CA ILE A 154 -6.54 -8.87 -1.77
C ILE A 154 -6.29 -7.52 -2.44
N VAL A 155 -5.38 -7.47 -3.40
CA VAL A 155 -4.94 -6.21 -4.02
C VAL A 155 -6.11 -5.53 -4.74
N GLY A 156 -6.43 -4.30 -4.34
CA GLY A 156 -7.54 -3.52 -4.91
C GLY A 156 -8.94 -3.98 -4.47
N ARG A 157 -9.05 -4.88 -3.50
CA ARG A 157 -10.34 -5.33 -2.95
C ARG A 157 -10.83 -4.40 -1.84
N SER A 158 -12.15 -4.35 -1.69
CA SER A 158 -12.76 -3.60 -0.59
C SER A 158 -12.49 -4.24 0.77
N ALA A 159 -12.51 -3.44 1.83
CA ALA A 159 -12.38 -3.91 3.21
C ALA A 159 -13.42 -5.00 3.57
N SER A 160 -14.67 -4.82 3.15
CA SER A 160 -15.74 -5.79 3.37
C SER A 160 -15.49 -7.14 2.66
N TRP A 161 -15.01 -7.11 1.42
CA TRP A 161 -14.66 -8.33 0.70
C TRP A 161 -13.52 -9.09 1.39
N ILE A 162 -12.48 -8.37 1.84
CA ILE A 162 -11.34 -8.98 2.53
C ILE A 162 -11.79 -9.61 3.84
N ALA A 163 -12.62 -8.94 4.63
CA ALA A 163 -13.17 -9.47 5.87
C ALA A 163 -13.98 -10.76 5.63
N GLU A 164 -14.87 -10.76 4.62
CA GLU A 164 -15.66 -11.92 4.23
C GLU A 164 -14.79 -13.12 3.85
N GLN A 165 -13.76 -12.90 3.03
CA GLN A 165 -12.84 -13.96 2.63
C GLN A 165 -11.96 -14.46 3.78
N ALA A 166 -11.64 -13.59 4.74
CA ALA A 166 -10.93 -13.96 5.97
C ALA A 166 -11.83 -14.70 6.99
N GLY A 167 -13.16 -14.71 6.78
CA GLY A 167 -14.09 -15.47 7.59
C GLY A 167 -14.82 -14.69 8.68
N PHE A 168 -14.87 -13.36 8.59
CA PHE A 168 -15.65 -12.51 9.48
C PHE A 168 -16.44 -11.44 8.72
N THR A 169 -17.36 -10.78 9.41
CA THR A 169 -18.24 -9.77 8.81
C THR A 169 -18.03 -8.40 9.46
N VAL A 170 -18.15 -7.35 8.66
CA VAL A 170 -18.03 -5.97 9.11
C VAL A 170 -19.29 -5.17 8.77
N PRO A 171 -19.57 -4.05 9.44
CA PRO A 171 -20.68 -3.18 9.12
C PRO A 171 -20.68 -2.73 7.65
N GLU A 172 -21.87 -2.51 7.10
CA GLU A 172 -22.02 -1.92 5.77
C GLU A 172 -21.33 -0.53 5.72
N GLY A 173 -20.64 -0.27 4.62
CA GLY A 173 -19.91 0.99 4.45
C GLY A 173 -18.50 1.00 5.06
N THR A 174 -18.03 -0.10 5.66
CA THR A 174 -16.65 -0.19 6.14
C THR A 174 -15.65 0.09 5.01
N ASN A 175 -14.83 1.12 5.20
CA ASN A 175 -13.85 1.57 4.23
C ASN A 175 -12.44 1.01 4.50
N ILE A 176 -12.09 0.83 5.76
CA ILE A 176 -10.76 0.43 6.21
C ILE A 176 -10.89 -0.62 7.31
N LEU A 177 -10.05 -1.66 7.25
CA LEU A 177 -9.78 -2.55 8.37
C LEU A 177 -8.52 -2.05 9.07
N ALA A 178 -8.58 -1.87 10.38
CA ALA A 178 -7.45 -1.43 11.17
C ALA A 178 -7.20 -2.38 12.34
N GLU A 179 -5.94 -2.55 12.70
CA GLU A 179 -5.52 -3.34 13.86
C GLU A 179 -4.63 -2.53 14.78
N GLU A 180 -4.73 -2.78 16.07
CA GLU A 180 -3.76 -2.27 17.03
C GLU A 180 -2.53 -3.17 17.07
N VAL A 181 -1.35 -2.55 16.99
CA VAL A 181 -0.07 -3.24 17.10
C VAL A 181 0.83 -2.50 18.08
N SER A 182 1.52 -3.24 18.94
CA SER A 182 2.47 -2.68 19.92
C SER A 182 3.83 -2.35 19.30
N GLU A 183 4.13 -2.91 18.14
CA GLU A 183 5.41 -2.72 17.45
C GLU A 183 5.18 -2.67 15.94
N GLY A 184 5.88 -1.76 15.25
CA GLY A 184 5.95 -1.79 13.79
C GLY A 184 6.79 -2.97 13.31
N GLY A 185 6.33 -3.67 12.29
CA GLY A 185 7.05 -4.83 11.74
C GLY A 185 6.73 -5.07 10.27
N PRO A 186 7.32 -6.10 9.66
CA PRO A 186 7.06 -6.46 8.25
C PRO A 186 5.59 -6.74 7.94
N ASN A 187 4.81 -7.14 8.95
CA ASN A 187 3.38 -7.40 8.83
C ASN A 187 2.53 -6.12 8.84
N ALA A 188 3.13 -4.98 9.22
CA ALA A 188 2.46 -3.68 9.15
C ALA A 188 2.37 -3.12 7.72
N VAL A 189 2.91 -3.83 6.72
CA VAL A 189 2.89 -3.42 5.31
C VAL A 189 1.76 -4.13 4.59
N SER A 190 0.62 -3.50 4.48
CA SER A 190 -0.51 -4.04 3.72
C SER A 190 -1.15 -2.97 2.86
N TYR A 191 -1.65 -3.41 1.70
CA TYR A 191 -2.27 -2.52 0.71
C TYR A 191 -3.68 -2.06 1.08
N THR A 192 -4.33 -2.65 2.07
CA THR A 192 -5.76 -2.40 2.34
C THR A 192 -6.14 -2.25 3.79
N HIS A 193 -5.22 -2.35 4.73
CA HIS A 193 -5.51 -2.11 6.14
C HIS A 193 -4.50 -1.15 6.77
N LEU A 194 -4.98 -0.40 7.73
CA LEU A 194 -4.21 0.53 8.54
C LEU A 194 -3.82 -0.18 9.83
N THR A 195 -2.53 -0.18 10.18
CA THR A 195 -2.06 -0.62 11.49
C THR A 195 -1.94 0.58 12.41
N LEU A 196 -2.41 0.43 13.65
CA LEU A 196 -2.34 1.47 14.68
C LEU A 196 -1.35 1.03 15.77
N PRO A 197 -0.06 1.36 15.66
CA PRO A 197 0.87 1.16 16.76
C PRO A 197 0.56 2.15 17.88
N THR A 198 0.48 1.65 19.11
CA THR A 198 0.31 2.45 20.33
C THR A 198 1.68 2.89 20.87
#